data_721c7f09f048fb0fadd2b62831561615
#
_entry.id   721c7f09f048fb0fadd2b62831561615
#
_cell.length_a   1.000
_cell.length_b   1.000
_cell.length_c   1.000
_cell.angle_alpha   90.00
_cell.angle_beta   90.00
_cell.angle_gamma   90.00
#
_symmetry.space_group_name_H-M   'P 1'
#
loop_
_entity.id
_entity.type
_entity.pdbx_description
1 polymer ?
#
loop_
_entity_poly.entity_id
_entity_poly.type
_entity_poly.pdbx_seq_one_letter_code
_entity_poly.pdbx_strand_id
1 'polypeptide(L)'
;MRFDLTDLRLFVHVAESGSITAGAKLAHMSLPSASARLHGMEEGLNLSLLERGRRGTEPTEAGRALLHHARAIARQLDDMR
;
A
#
# COMPACT_ATOMS: atom_id res chain seq x y z
N MET A 1 8.41 -4.03 12.62
CA MET A 1 7.36 -3.69 11.66
C MET A 1 6.13 -4.54 11.94
N ARG A 2 4.97 -3.94 11.85
CA ARG A 2 3.72 -4.63 12.20
C ARG A 2 2.72 -4.62 11.06
N PHE A 3 3.17 -5.03 9.90
CA PHE A 3 2.24 -5.20 8.79
C PHE A 3 2.54 -6.52 8.09
N ASP A 4 1.53 -7.05 7.42
CA ASP A 4 1.57 -8.37 6.81
C ASP A 4 1.53 -8.27 5.28
N LEU A 5 1.49 -9.43 4.61
CA LEU A 5 1.46 -9.49 3.15
C LEU A 5 0.21 -8.85 2.57
N THR A 6 -0.92 -8.95 3.27
CA THR A 6 -2.15 -8.29 2.84
C THR A 6 -1.98 -6.78 2.81
N ASP A 7 -1.32 -6.22 3.82
CA ASP A 7 -1.03 -4.80 3.87
C ASP A 7 -0.10 -4.38 2.72
N LEU A 8 0.93 -5.16 2.43
CA LEU A 8 1.86 -4.86 1.34
C LEU A 8 1.16 -4.89 -0.01
N ARG A 9 0.31 -5.89 -0.26
CA ARG A 9 -0.46 -5.95 -1.52
C ARG A 9 -1.42 -4.79 -1.65
N LEU A 10 -2.09 -4.42 -0.56
CA LEU A 10 -2.97 -3.24 -0.54
C LEU A 10 -2.18 -1.99 -0.91
N PHE A 11 -1.02 -1.81 -0.29
CA PHE A 11 -0.19 -0.64 -0.54
C PHE A 11 0.21 -0.55 -2.02
N VAL A 12 0.61 -1.66 -2.63
CA VAL A 12 0.95 -1.71 -4.05
C VAL A 12 -0.25 -1.26 -4.89
N HIS A 13 -1.42 -1.82 -4.62
CA HIS A 13 -2.63 -1.47 -5.37
C HIS A 13 -2.99 0.01 -5.26
N VAL A 14 -2.89 0.57 -4.06
CA VAL A 14 -3.18 1.99 -3.84
C VAL A 14 -2.15 2.86 -4.57
N ALA A 15 -0.87 2.55 -4.43
CA ALA A 15 0.19 3.33 -5.05
C ALA A 15 0.09 3.30 -6.58
N GLU A 16 -0.20 2.14 -7.16
CA GLU A 16 -0.27 1.99 -8.60
C GLU A 16 -1.55 2.57 -9.21
N SER A 17 -2.67 2.47 -8.49
CA SER A 17 -3.94 3.01 -8.98
C SER A 17 -4.09 4.52 -8.72
N GLY A 18 -3.32 5.05 -7.78
CA GLY A 18 -3.41 6.46 -7.40
C GLY A 18 -4.65 6.79 -6.57
N SER A 19 -5.29 5.77 -5.98
CA SER A 19 -6.55 5.95 -5.25
C SER A 19 -6.69 4.89 -4.17
N ILE A 20 -7.03 5.31 -2.95
CA ILE A 20 -7.31 4.37 -1.87
C ILE A 20 -8.56 3.57 -2.20
N THR A 21 -9.58 4.21 -2.76
CA THR A 21 -10.82 3.53 -3.14
C THR A 21 -10.56 2.44 -4.18
N ALA A 22 -9.82 2.77 -5.24
CA ALA A 22 -9.52 1.80 -6.29
C ALA A 22 -8.62 0.69 -5.76
N GLY A 23 -7.61 1.04 -4.96
CA GLY A 23 -6.71 0.05 -4.35
C GLY A 23 -7.46 -0.92 -3.43
N ALA A 24 -8.40 -0.40 -2.64
CA ALA A 24 -9.23 -1.24 -1.76
C ALA A 24 -10.02 -2.25 -2.58
N LYS A 25 -10.63 -1.83 -3.68
CA LYS A 25 -11.37 -2.74 -4.57
C LYS A 25 -10.47 -3.83 -5.11
N LEU A 26 -9.29 -3.47 -5.58
CA LEU A 26 -8.33 -4.45 -6.11
C LEU A 26 -7.88 -5.44 -5.04
N ALA A 27 -7.82 -5.00 -3.79
CA ALA A 27 -7.45 -5.85 -2.67
C ALA A 27 -8.65 -6.57 -2.05
N HIS A 28 -9.84 -6.41 -2.62
CA HIS A 28 -11.08 -7.04 -2.13
C HIS A 28 -11.42 -6.67 -0.69
N MET A 29 -11.27 -5.40 -0.34
CA MET A 29 -11.62 -4.94 0.99
C MET A 29 -12.40 -3.63 0.95
N SER A 30 -13.11 -3.34 2.03
CA SER A 30 -13.86 -2.11 2.16
C SER A 30 -12.91 -0.92 2.29
N LEU A 31 -13.39 0.27 1.94
CA LEU A 31 -12.59 1.49 2.10
C LEU A 31 -12.18 1.74 3.55
N PRO A 32 -13.08 1.60 4.57
CA PRO A 32 -12.65 1.77 5.96
C PRO A 32 -11.56 0.80 6.37
N SER A 33 -11.65 -0.48 5.95
CA SER A 33 -10.63 -1.47 6.26
C SER A 33 -9.29 -1.10 5.61
N ALA A 34 -9.32 -0.70 4.35
CA ALA A 34 -8.11 -0.29 3.63
C ALA A 34 -7.46 0.92 4.30
N SER A 35 -8.25 1.94 4.64
CA SER A 35 -7.75 3.13 5.31
C SER A 35 -7.12 2.80 6.65
N ALA A 36 -7.76 1.93 7.44
CA ALA A 36 -7.24 1.52 8.74
C ALA A 36 -5.90 0.79 8.61
N ARG A 37 -5.78 -0.09 7.62
CA ARG A 37 -4.53 -0.83 7.39
C ARG A 37 -3.40 0.10 6.97
N LEU A 38 -3.67 1.02 6.03
CA LEU A 38 -2.67 1.99 5.58
C LEU A 38 -2.21 2.89 6.73
N HIS A 39 -3.15 3.35 7.54
CA HIS A 39 -2.84 4.17 8.71
C HIS A 39 -1.98 3.39 9.72
N GLY A 40 -2.32 2.12 9.95
CA GLY A 40 -1.53 1.25 10.84
C GLY A 40 -0.11 1.05 10.36
N MET A 41 0.10 0.92 9.04
CA MET A 41 1.44 0.83 8.46
C MET A 41 2.25 2.10 8.75
N GLU A 42 1.64 3.25 8.51
CA GLU A 42 2.30 4.54 8.74
C GLU A 42 2.63 4.75 10.21
N GLU A 43 1.71 4.41 11.10
CA GLU A 43 1.95 4.50 12.53
C GLU A 43 3.07 3.55 12.97
N GLY A 44 3.06 2.34 12.49
CA GLY A 44 4.07 1.33 12.84
C GLY A 44 5.47 1.73 12.43
N LEU A 45 5.61 2.44 11.31
CA LEU A 45 6.89 2.91 10.80
C LEU A 45 7.22 4.34 11.26
N ASN A 46 6.24 5.04 11.82
CA ASN A 46 6.35 6.45 12.14
C ASN A 46 6.77 7.28 10.93
N LEU A 47 6.20 6.95 9.78
CA LEU A 47 6.49 7.62 8.51
C LEU A 47 5.20 7.77 7.72
N SER A 48 5.08 8.85 6.97
CA SER A 48 4.02 8.98 5.98
C SER A 48 4.44 8.24 4.72
N LEU A 49 3.59 7.35 4.24
CA LEU A 49 3.86 6.53 3.05
C LEU A 49 3.10 7.04 1.83
N LEU A 50 1.99 7.70 2.05
CA LEU A 50 1.12 8.22 1.01
C LEU A 50 0.78 9.67 1.32
N GLU A 51 0.59 10.46 0.28
CA GLU A 51 0.17 11.85 0.39
C GLU A 51 -0.79 12.18 -0.73
N ARG A 52 -1.56 13.24 -0.54
CA ARG A 52 -2.46 13.71 -1.57
C ARG A 52 -1.69 14.60 -2.55
N GLY A 53 -1.64 14.18 -3.80
CA GLY A 53 -0.98 14.92 -4.87
C GLY A 53 -1.99 15.46 -5.87
N ARG A 54 -1.50 16.06 -6.95
CA ARG A 54 -2.35 16.64 -8.00
C ARG A 54 -3.24 15.61 -8.67
N ARG A 55 -2.75 14.40 -8.80
CA ARG A 55 -3.42 13.32 -9.53
C ARG A 55 -4.07 12.30 -8.61
N GLY A 56 -4.22 12.63 -7.34
CA GLY A 56 -4.81 11.75 -6.35
C GLY A 56 -3.79 11.36 -5.28
N THR A 57 -3.85 10.11 -4.84
CA THR A 57 -2.96 9.60 -3.80
C THR A 57 -1.63 9.18 -4.42
N GLU A 58 -0.54 9.68 -3.88
CA GLU A 58 0.81 9.40 -4.39
C GLU A 58 1.70 8.92 -3.25
N PRO A 59 2.67 8.02 -3.52
CA PRO A 59 3.62 7.64 -2.49
C PRO A 59 4.59 8.79 -2.16
N THR A 60 4.94 8.90 -0.90
CA THR A 60 6.03 9.77 -0.46
C THR A 60 7.36 9.14 -0.86
N GLU A 61 8.48 9.77 -0.55
CA GLU A 61 9.79 9.17 -0.77
C GLU A 61 9.90 7.84 -0.01
N ALA A 62 9.49 7.81 1.27
CA ALA A 62 9.45 6.58 2.05
C ALA A 62 8.51 5.55 1.43
N GLY A 63 7.36 6.01 0.92
CA GLY A 63 6.40 5.14 0.23
C GLY A 63 6.97 4.53 -1.04
N ARG A 64 7.76 5.28 -1.80
CA ARG A 64 8.39 4.75 -3.01
C ARG A 64 9.41 3.67 -2.67
N ALA A 65 10.17 3.85 -1.59
CA ALA A 65 11.11 2.82 -1.13
C ALA A 65 10.36 1.55 -0.73
N LEU A 66 9.28 1.70 0.03
CA LEU A 66 8.46 0.55 0.42
C LEU A 66 7.85 -0.12 -0.80
N LEU A 67 7.37 0.66 -1.76
CA LEU A 67 6.76 0.12 -2.98
C LEU A 67 7.73 -0.75 -3.76
N HIS A 68 8.99 -0.35 -3.84
CA HIS A 68 10.03 -1.13 -4.51
C HIS A 68 10.14 -2.52 -3.87
N HIS A 69 10.24 -2.58 -2.56
CA HIS A 69 10.34 -3.85 -1.84
C HIS A 69 9.04 -4.66 -1.89
N ALA A 70 7.91 -3.99 -1.75
CA ALA A 70 6.60 -4.65 -1.78
C ALA A 70 6.33 -5.32 -3.14
N ARG A 71 6.72 -4.66 -4.23
CA ARG A 71 6.60 -5.24 -5.58
C ARG A 71 7.46 -6.50 -5.72
N ALA A 72 8.67 -6.47 -5.19
CA ALA A 72 9.56 -7.63 -5.24
C ALA A 72 8.97 -8.80 -4.46
N ILE A 73 8.43 -8.54 -3.28
CA ILE A 73 7.78 -9.56 -2.45
C ILE A 73 6.58 -10.14 -3.18
N ALA A 74 5.74 -9.29 -3.76
CA ALA A 74 4.56 -9.75 -4.49
C ALA A 74 4.94 -10.65 -5.67
N ARG A 75 5.98 -10.29 -6.41
CA ARG A 75 6.47 -11.13 -7.52
C ARG A 75 6.96 -12.48 -7.01
N GLN A 76 7.69 -12.49 -5.91
CA GLN A 76 8.18 -13.75 -5.32
C GLN A 76 7.01 -14.65 -4.91
N LEU A 77 5.98 -14.08 -4.32
CA LEU A 77 4.78 -14.85 -3.95
C LEU A 77 4.09 -15.44 -5.18
N ASP A 78 3.98 -14.64 -6.24
CA ASP A 78 3.33 -15.11 -7.48
C ASP A 78 4.15 -16.22 -8.15
N ASP A 79 5.48 -16.12 -8.10
CA ASP A 79 6.38 -17.12 -8.68
C ASP A 79 6.32 -18.46 -7.95
N MET A 80 5.88 -18.47 -6.70
CA MET A 80 5.76 -19.67 -5.90
C MET A 80 4.53 -20.52 -6.21
N ARG A 81 3.64 -20.02 -7.04
CA ARG A 81 2.39 -20.72 -7.37
C ARG A 81 2.50 -21.59 -8.60
#